data_6010847dce5e7450fd1e3f6a81964450
#
_entry.id   6010847dce5e7450fd1e3f6a81964450
#
_cell.length_a   1.000
_cell.length_b   1.000
_cell.length_c   1.000
_cell.angle_alpha   90.00
_cell.angle_beta   90.00
_cell.angle_gamma   90.00
#
_symmetry.space_group_name_H-M   'P 1'
#
loop_
_entity.id
_entity.type
_entity.pdbx_description
1 polymer ?
#
loop_
_entity_poly.entity_id
_entity_poly.type
_entity_poly.pdbx_seq_one_letter_code
_entity_poly.pdbx_strand_id
1 'polypeptide(L)'
;MSDDPKTLVSTDWLARHMSMPDLRIIDASWYLPDMGRDPKTEYDEAHILGARFFDIDEISDTRSALPHMVPPVEKFMSRMRAMGVGDGHQVVVYDGVGLFSAARVWWLFRLMGQSNVAVLDGGFPKWKAEGREVEDLPPVLRDRHMTVSVQNHMVKDVTQVAAAAKLKDWEIVDARSPARFKGEEPEPRAGLRSGHIPGSKNLHYKHLLNTDGTMRAPAELRQAFEAAGVDLEKPTITSCGSGVTAAILSLALERIGHRRHAVYDGSWAEWGMYDDLKVETG
;
A
#
# COMPACT_ATOMS: atom_id res chain seq x y z
N MET A 1 15.98 8.54 -10.68
CA MET A 1 14.64 7.99 -10.97
C MET A 1 13.78 9.13 -11.51
N SER A 2 12.93 8.91 -12.50
CA SER A 2 12.02 9.97 -13.00
C SER A 2 10.79 10.07 -12.10
N ASP A 3 10.47 11.27 -11.64
CA ASP A 3 9.23 11.56 -10.91
C ASP A 3 8.01 11.26 -11.80
N ASP A 4 7.01 10.61 -11.21
CA ASP A 4 5.71 10.37 -11.83
C ASP A 4 4.61 10.70 -10.82
N PRO A 5 3.88 11.81 -10.98
CA PRO A 5 2.83 12.25 -10.04
C PRO A 5 1.65 11.28 -9.89
N LYS A 6 1.63 10.19 -10.64
CA LYS A 6 0.60 9.14 -10.54
C LYS A 6 1.07 7.89 -9.81
N THR A 7 2.38 7.78 -9.52
CA THR A 7 2.94 6.60 -8.84
C THR A 7 3.92 6.97 -7.74
N LEU A 8 5.04 7.62 -8.08
CA LEU A 8 6.15 7.85 -7.15
C LEU A 8 6.84 9.18 -7.45
N VAL A 9 7.03 10.01 -6.43
CA VAL A 9 7.72 11.30 -6.53
C VAL A 9 8.84 11.41 -5.51
N SER A 10 9.92 12.09 -5.88
CA SER A 10 11.05 12.35 -4.98
C SER A 10 10.73 13.43 -3.94
N THR A 11 11.52 13.48 -2.89
CA THR A 11 11.49 14.56 -1.89
C THR A 11 11.77 15.93 -2.53
N ASP A 12 12.65 15.97 -3.54
CA ASP A 12 12.91 17.18 -4.32
C ASP A 12 11.71 17.65 -5.14
N TRP A 13 10.99 16.70 -5.74
CA TRP A 13 9.75 17.02 -6.44
C TRP A 13 8.73 17.62 -5.49
N LEU A 14 8.48 16.97 -4.35
CA LEU A 14 7.52 17.46 -3.37
C LEU A 14 7.91 18.86 -2.87
N ALA A 15 9.17 19.07 -2.48
CA ALA A 15 9.63 20.37 -1.99
C ALA A 15 9.40 21.52 -2.99
N ARG A 16 9.60 21.26 -4.29
CA ARG A 16 9.34 22.26 -5.33
C ARG A 16 7.85 22.54 -5.58
N HIS A 17 6.97 21.64 -5.16
CA HIS A 17 5.53 21.73 -5.41
C HIS A 17 4.71 22.08 -4.16
N MET A 18 5.35 22.27 -2.99
CA MET A 18 4.68 22.59 -1.72
C MET A 18 3.72 23.78 -1.79
N SER A 19 4.02 24.78 -2.63
CA SER A 19 3.19 25.98 -2.81
C SER A 19 2.00 25.82 -3.75
N MET A 20 1.82 24.64 -4.37
CA MET A 20 0.69 24.41 -5.28
C MET A 20 -0.63 24.33 -4.49
N PRO A 21 -1.65 25.14 -4.85
CA PRO A 21 -2.90 25.22 -4.09
C PRO A 21 -3.74 23.94 -4.15
N ASP A 22 -3.52 23.10 -5.15
CA ASP A 22 -4.18 21.83 -5.38
C ASP A 22 -3.40 20.62 -4.84
N LEU A 23 -2.20 20.81 -4.29
CA LEU A 23 -1.45 19.74 -3.63
C LEU A 23 -2.07 19.39 -2.27
N ARG A 24 -2.17 18.09 -2.01
CA ARG A 24 -2.55 17.53 -0.71
C ARG A 24 -1.54 16.48 -0.29
N ILE A 25 -0.96 16.67 0.89
CA ILE A 25 0.00 15.75 1.47
C ILE A 25 -0.73 14.93 2.54
N ILE A 26 -0.50 13.62 2.55
CA ILE A 26 -1.13 12.67 3.46
C ILE A 26 -0.05 11.87 4.15
N ASP A 27 -0.07 11.91 5.47
CA ASP A 27 0.65 10.96 6.32
C ASP A 27 -0.22 9.71 6.48
N ALA A 28 0.23 8.61 5.93
CA ALA A 28 -0.41 7.31 6.01
C ALA A 28 0.41 6.32 6.86
N SER A 29 1.13 6.84 7.85
CA SER A 29 1.93 6.03 8.76
C SER A 29 1.05 5.02 9.50
N TRP A 30 1.51 3.79 9.48
CA TRP A 30 0.94 2.66 10.21
C TRP A 30 2.07 1.70 10.55
N TYR A 31 2.03 1.11 11.72
CA TYR A 31 3.09 0.26 12.22
C TYR A 31 2.57 -1.09 12.66
N LEU A 32 3.39 -2.13 12.54
CA LEU A 32 3.10 -3.42 13.16
C LEU A 32 3.17 -3.29 14.69
N PRO A 33 2.33 -4.03 15.44
CA PRO A 33 2.29 -3.93 16.90
C PRO A 33 3.64 -4.16 17.58
N ASP A 34 4.49 -5.00 17.02
CA ASP A 34 5.83 -5.34 17.53
C ASP A 34 6.86 -4.21 17.33
N MET A 35 6.55 -3.20 16.53
CA MET A 35 7.43 -2.04 16.34
C MET A 35 7.39 -1.06 17.53
N GLY A 36 6.38 -1.14 18.40
CA GLY A 36 6.27 -0.29 19.60
C GLY A 36 6.15 1.21 19.27
N ARG A 37 5.62 1.56 18.10
CA ARG A 37 5.46 2.93 17.61
C ARG A 37 3.97 3.29 17.55
N ASP A 38 3.66 4.57 17.77
CA ASP A 38 2.30 5.12 17.60
C ASP A 38 2.28 6.17 16.49
N PRO A 39 1.60 5.87 15.34
CA PRO A 39 1.67 6.74 14.17
C PRO A 39 0.99 8.09 14.38
N LYS A 40 -0.06 8.14 15.22
CA LYS A 40 -0.75 9.40 15.50
C LYS A 40 0.07 10.32 16.39
N THR A 41 0.69 9.77 17.43
CA THR A 41 1.60 10.52 18.30
C THR A 41 2.78 11.06 17.52
N GLU A 42 3.41 10.23 16.67
CA GLU A 42 4.54 10.69 15.84
C GLU A 42 4.15 11.78 14.83
N TYR A 43 2.95 11.67 14.24
CA TYR A 43 2.40 12.72 13.38
C TYR A 43 2.18 14.02 14.15
N ASP A 44 1.63 13.96 15.37
CA ASP A 44 1.40 15.15 16.20
C ASP A 44 2.70 15.81 16.67
N GLU A 45 3.77 15.03 16.85
CA GLU A 45 5.09 15.56 17.19
C GLU A 45 5.79 16.21 15.99
N ALA A 46 5.70 15.63 14.81
CA ALA A 46 6.31 16.17 13.59
C ALA A 46 5.77 15.50 12.31
N HIS A 47 5.33 16.31 11.38
CA HIS A 47 4.91 15.88 10.05
C HIS A 47 5.35 16.87 8.94
N ILE A 48 5.23 16.50 7.67
CA ILE A 48 5.52 17.41 6.54
C ILE A 48 4.46 18.52 6.52
N LEU A 49 4.89 19.77 6.30
CA LEU A 49 4.03 20.96 6.32
C LEU A 49 2.72 20.72 5.54
N GLY A 50 1.59 20.98 6.20
CA GLY A 50 0.24 20.84 5.64
C GLY A 50 -0.19 19.40 5.43
N ALA A 51 0.55 18.40 5.92
CA ALA A 51 0.13 17.00 5.83
C ALA A 51 -1.12 16.73 6.67
N ARG A 52 -1.89 15.75 6.27
CA ARG A 52 -3.10 15.26 6.92
C ARG A 52 -2.88 13.81 7.32
N PHE A 53 -3.22 13.48 8.55
CA PHE A 53 -3.11 12.10 9.02
C PHE A 53 -4.25 11.24 8.47
N PHE A 54 -3.88 10.12 7.84
CA PHE A 54 -4.80 9.11 7.34
C PHE A 54 -4.67 7.86 8.20
N ASP A 55 -5.60 7.66 9.11
CA ASP A 55 -5.67 6.46 9.93
C ASP A 55 -6.19 5.29 9.09
N ILE A 56 -5.30 4.36 8.74
CA ILE A 56 -5.62 3.18 7.92
C ILE A 56 -6.63 2.27 8.62
N ASP A 57 -6.55 2.13 9.94
CA ASP A 57 -7.45 1.26 10.70
C ASP A 57 -8.85 1.87 10.79
N GLU A 58 -8.93 3.18 11.04
CA GLU A 58 -10.20 3.90 11.04
C GLU A 58 -10.82 3.98 9.63
N ILE A 59 -10.02 4.32 8.61
CA ILE A 59 -10.49 4.45 7.21
C ILE A 59 -10.44 3.09 6.50
N SER A 60 -10.98 2.07 7.13
CA SER A 60 -11.20 0.72 6.61
C SER A 60 -12.66 0.30 6.81
N ASP A 61 -13.07 -0.87 6.31
CA ASP A 61 -14.39 -1.44 6.70
C ASP A 61 -14.31 -2.01 8.12
N THR A 62 -14.56 -1.17 9.11
CA THR A 62 -14.54 -1.53 10.54
C THR A 62 -15.66 -2.49 10.97
N ARG A 63 -16.57 -2.88 10.08
CA ARG A 63 -17.58 -3.94 10.32
C ARG A 63 -17.01 -5.32 9.96
N SER A 64 -15.94 -5.38 9.18
CA SER A 64 -15.25 -6.61 8.87
C SER A 64 -14.44 -7.09 10.08
N ALA A 65 -14.41 -8.41 10.29
CA ALA A 65 -13.48 -9.04 11.24
C ALA A 65 -12.03 -9.07 10.70
N LEU A 66 -11.85 -8.85 9.39
CA LEU A 66 -10.53 -8.79 8.76
C LEU A 66 -9.95 -7.37 8.88
N PRO A 67 -8.64 -7.25 9.10
CA PRO A 67 -7.98 -5.94 9.21
C PRO A 67 -7.87 -5.24 7.86
N HIS A 68 -7.94 -3.92 7.87
CA HIS A 68 -7.62 -3.02 6.76
C HIS A 68 -8.47 -3.19 5.48
N MET A 69 -9.63 -3.88 5.57
CA MET A 69 -10.48 -4.10 4.39
C MET A 69 -10.89 -2.79 3.74
N VAL A 70 -11.07 -2.82 2.43
CA VAL A 70 -11.53 -1.65 1.65
C VAL A 70 -12.76 -1.04 2.31
N PRO A 71 -12.74 0.26 2.66
CA PRO A 71 -13.87 0.92 3.29
C PRO A 71 -15.06 1.02 2.34
N PRO A 72 -16.30 1.10 2.86
CA PRO A 72 -17.43 1.53 2.08
C PRO A 72 -17.16 2.88 1.39
N VAL A 73 -17.67 3.03 0.16
CA VAL A 73 -17.46 4.25 -0.66
C VAL A 73 -17.85 5.52 0.11
N GLU A 74 -18.97 5.47 0.81
CA GLU A 74 -19.49 6.62 1.58
C GLU A 74 -18.57 6.99 2.73
N LYS A 75 -17.94 6.00 3.38
CA LYS A 75 -16.96 6.23 4.45
C LYS A 75 -15.71 6.89 3.88
N PHE A 76 -15.13 6.32 2.82
CA PHE A 76 -13.96 6.91 2.16
C PHE A 76 -14.22 8.35 1.73
N MET A 77 -15.32 8.60 1.00
CA MET A 77 -15.75 9.93 0.57
C MET A 77 -15.85 10.92 1.73
N SER A 78 -16.54 10.51 2.80
CA SER A 78 -16.76 11.36 3.98
C SER A 78 -15.44 11.75 4.63
N ARG A 79 -14.49 10.80 4.78
CA ARG A 79 -13.18 11.06 5.39
C ARG A 79 -12.30 11.94 4.53
N MET A 80 -12.25 11.69 3.22
CA MET A 80 -11.47 12.51 2.30
C MET A 80 -11.99 13.95 2.25
N ARG A 81 -13.31 14.14 2.22
CA ARG A 81 -13.91 15.46 2.26
C ARG A 81 -13.52 16.22 3.53
N ALA A 82 -13.68 15.57 4.70
CA ALA A 82 -13.32 16.17 6.00
C ALA A 82 -11.83 16.51 6.07
N MET A 83 -10.96 15.72 5.45
CA MET A 83 -9.53 15.99 5.33
C MET A 83 -9.19 17.09 4.29
N GLY A 84 -10.18 17.66 3.62
CA GLY A 84 -9.98 18.67 2.58
C GLY A 84 -9.36 18.11 1.30
N VAL A 85 -9.56 16.82 1.04
CA VAL A 85 -9.15 16.11 -0.19
C VAL A 85 -10.38 15.93 -1.08
N GLY A 86 -10.27 16.24 -2.35
CA GLY A 86 -11.37 16.13 -3.30
C GLY A 86 -10.91 16.17 -4.74
N ASP A 87 -11.86 16.28 -5.66
CA ASP A 87 -11.61 16.26 -7.09
C ASP A 87 -10.62 17.36 -7.51
N GLY A 88 -9.74 17.04 -8.46
CA GLY A 88 -8.75 17.96 -9.01
C GLY A 88 -7.48 18.11 -8.17
N HIS A 89 -7.40 17.54 -6.96
CA HIS A 89 -6.17 17.59 -6.18
C HIS A 89 -5.12 16.60 -6.67
N GLN A 90 -3.87 17.03 -6.61
CA GLN A 90 -2.71 16.13 -6.61
C GLN A 90 -2.46 15.66 -5.17
N VAL A 91 -2.49 14.36 -4.96
CA VAL A 91 -2.24 13.78 -3.63
C VAL A 91 -0.83 13.20 -3.60
N VAL A 92 -0.08 13.49 -2.53
CA VAL A 92 1.19 12.81 -2.23
C VAL A 92 1.06 12.13 -0.87
N VAL A 93 1.29 10.83 -0.84
CA VAL A 93 1.16 10.00 0.36
C VAL A 93 2.55 9.57 0.83
N TYR A 94 2.82 9.68 2.11
CA TYR A 94 4.06 9.18 2.71
C TYR A 94 3.79 8.37 3.98
N ASP A 95 4.80 7.69 4.48
CA ASP A 95 4.77 7.03 5.79
C ASP A 95 6.08 7.20 6.57
N GLY A 96 6.04 6.86 7.84
CA GLY A 96 7.14 7.00 8.79
C GLY A 96 8.19 5.88 8.74
N VAL A 97 8.11 4.94 7.77
CA VAL A 97 9.09 3.85 7.60
C VAL A 97 9.96 4.06 6.36
N GLY A 98 9.44 4.80 5.38
CA GLY A 98 10.09 5.09 4.10
C GLY A 98 9.21 4.72 2.91
N LEU A 99 8.84 3.47 2.78
CA LEU A 99 7.81 2.99 1.86
C LEU A 99 7.25 1.68 2.43
N PHE A 100 6.17 1.80 3.18
CA PHE A 100 5.53 0.67 3.85
C PHE A 100 4.01 0.71 3.70
N SER A 101 3.34 1.60 4.42
CA SER A 101 1.88 1.74 4.43
C SER A 101 1.37 2.77 3.43
N ALA A 102 2.18 3.72 3.00
CA ALA A 102 1.81 4.74 2.01
C ALA A 102 1.32 4.14 0.69
N ALA A 103 1.92 3.03 0.25
CA ALA A 103 1.49 2.34 -0.96
C ALA A 103 0.06 1.79 -0.86
N ARG A 104 -0.40 1.38 0.35
CA ARG A 104 -1.79 0.96 0.59
C ARG A 104 -2.76 2.10 0.36
N VAL A 105 -2.47 3.29 0.86
CA VAL A 105 -3.32 4.47 0.70
C VAL A 105 -3.30 4.96 -0.75
N TRP A 106 -2.14 4.98 -1.41
CA TRP A 106 -2.04 5.23 -2.85
C TRP A 106 -2.93 4.29 -3.66
N TRP A 107 -2.87 2.98 -3.40
CA TRP A 107 -3.69 1.98 -4.06
C TRP A 107 -5.19 2.22 -3.79
N LEU A 108 -5.55 2.56 -2.55
CA LEU A 108 -6.93 2.83 -2.17
C LEU A 108 -7.51 4.04 -2.92
N PHE A 109 -6.74 5.13 -3.06
CA PHE A 109 -7.15 6.27 -3.90
C PHE A 109 -7.41 5.84 -5.34
N ARG A 110 -6.53 5.06 -5.92
CA ARG A 110 -6.69 4.56 -7.29
C ARG A 110 -7.88 3.63 -7.43
N LEU A 111 -8.09 2.74 -6.48
CA LEU A 111 -9.27 1.88 -6.41
C LEU A 111 -10.55 2.70 -6.37
N MET A 112 -10.55 3.83 -5.67
CA MET A 112 -11.68 4.76 -5.59
C MET A 112 -11.81 5.69 -6.81
N GLY A 113 -10.93 5.52 -7.82
CA GLY A 113 -10.99 6.25 -9.08
C GLY A 113 -10.18 7.54 -9.13
N GLN A 114 -9.38 7.84 -8.09
CA GLN A 114 -8.51 9.02 -8.05
C GLN A 114 -7.12 8.66 -8.57
N SER A 115 -6.79 9.08 -9.79
CA SER A 115 -5.52 8.73 -10.42
C SER A 115 -4.37 9.71 -10.13
N ASN A 116 -4.67 10.93 -9.65
CA ASN A 116 -3.67 11.94 -9.33
C ASN A 116 -3.14 11.73 -7.91
N VAL A 117 -2.51 10.59 -7.69
CA VAL A 117 -1.94 10.21 -6.40
C VAL A 117 -0.59 9.56 -6.59
N ALA A 118 0.41 9.97 -5.81
CA ALA A 118 1.75 9.41 -5.80
C ALA A 118 2.21 9.10 -4.37
N VAL A 119 3.15 8.18 -4.24
CA VAL A 119 3.88 7.93 -2.98
C VAL A 119 5.15 8.78 -2.96
N LEU A 120 5.48 9.34 -1.81
CA LEU A 120 6.75 10.03 -1.57
C LEU A 120 7.86 8.98 -1.40
N ASP A 121 8.81 8.97 -2.31
CA ASP A 121 9.90 8.00 -2.33
C ASP A 121 10.87 8.20 -1.16
N GLY A 122 11.02 7.18 -0.31
CA GLY A 122 11.78 7.25 0.94
C GLY A 122 11.01 7.85 2.12
N GLY A 123 9.79 8.35 1.91
CA GLY A 123 8.85 8.80 2.95
C GLY A 123 9.41 9.85 3.91
N PHE A 124 8.85 9.87 5.12
CA PHE A 124 9.22 10.83 6.15
C PHE A 124 10.67 10.68 6.66
N PRO A 125 11.25 9.47 6.80
CA PRO A 125 12.64 9.33 7.20
C PRO A 125 13.61 10.06 6.26
N LYS A 126 13.42 9.90 4.94
CA LYS A 126 14.25 10.57 3.94
C LYS A 126 14.06 12.09 3.95
N TRP A 127 12.80 12.55 4.06
CA TRP A 127 12.48 13.98 4.18
C TRP A 127 13.23 14.64 5.35
N LYS A 128 13.22 13.99 6.54
CA LYS A 128 13.95 14.47 7.72
C LYS A 128 15.47 14.39 7.55
N ALA A 129 15.98 13.31 6.99
CA ALA A 129 17.42 13.13 6.77
C ALA A 129 18.02 14.19 5.83
N GLU A 130 17.20 14.75 4.92
CA GLU A 130 17.58 15.86 4.05
C GLU A 130 17.45 17.24 4.72
N GLY A 131 17.06 17.29 6.00
CA GLY A 131 16.90 18.55 6.76
C GLY A 131 15.75 19.43 6.26
N ARG A 132 14.72 18.83 5.65
CA ARG A 132 13.57 19.56 5.14
C ARG A 132 12.61 19.93 6.26
N GLU A 133 11.83 20.99 6.04
CA GLU A 133 10.92 21.56 7.04
C GLU A 133 9.82 20.57 7.44
N VAL A 134 9.53 20.56 8.75
CA VAL A 134 8.46 19.83 9.40
C VAL A 134 7.69 20.76 10.33
N GLU A 135 6.45 20.41 10.67
CA GLU A 135 5.63 21.13 11.63
C GLU A 135 4.91 20.16 12.58
N ASP A 136 4.40 20.69 13.68
CA ASP A 136 3.55 20.00 14.67
C ASP A 136 2.14 20.59 14.75
N LEU A 137 1.83 21.53 13.86
CA LEU A 137 0.55 22.24 13.84
C LEU A 137 -0.47 21.52 12.94
N PRO A 138 -1.71 21.33 13.39
CA PRO A 138 -2.73 20.72 12.56
C PRO A 138 -3.03 21.58 11.33
N PRO A 139 -3.18 20.98 10.14
CA PRO A 139 -3.46 21.71 8.92
C PRO A 139 -4.84 22.35 8.97
N VAL A 140 -5.00 23.50 8.30
CA VAL A 140 -6.32 24.11 8.12
C VAL A 140 -7.11 23.29 7.09
N LEU A 141 -8.15 22.61 7.56
CA LEU A 141 -9.01 21.76 6.74
C LEU A 141 -10.23 22.56 6.25
N ARG A 142 -10.60 22.32 4.99
CA ARG A 142 -11.82 22.83 4.39
C ARG A 142 -12.45 21.71 3.57
N ASP A 143 -13.70 21.40 3.80
CA ASP A 143 -14.43 20.37 3.08
C ASP A 143 -14.29 20.56 1.56
N ARG A 144 -14.12 19.45 0.86
CA ARG A 144 -14.02 19.39 -0.60
C ARG A 144 -15.00 18.37 -1.15
N HIS A 145 -15.47 18.62 -2.37
CA HIS A 145 -16.24 17.60 -3.08
C HIS A 145 -15.29 16.50 -3.56
N MET A 146 -15.75 15.25 -3.42
CA MET A 146 -15.03 14.07 -3.93
C MET A 146 -16.00 13.15 -4.65
N THR A 147 -15.69 12.83 -5.88
CA THR A 147 -16.36 11.84 -6.70
C THR A 147 -15.63 10.51 -6.58
N VAL A 148 -16.35 9.41 -6.43
CA VAL A 148 -15.78 8.06 -6.40
C VAL A 148 -16.32 7.24 -7.55
N SER A 149 -15.41 6.55 -8.25
CA SER A 149 -15.70 5.58 -9.32
C SER A 149 -14.85 4.35 -9.09
N VAL A 150 -15.40 3.36 -8.41
CA VAL A 150 -14.65 2.17 -7.96
C VAL A 150 -14.09 1.37 -9.13
N GLN A 151 -12.78 1.11 -9.10
CA GLN A 151 -12.03 0.34 -10.09
C GLN A 151 -11.94 -1.14 -9.67
N ASN A 152 -13.06 -1.87 -9.77
CA ASN A 152 -13.18 -3.25 -9.28
C ASN A 152 -12.14 -4.22 -9.83
N HIS A 153 -11.50 -3.89 -10.96
CA HIS A 153 -10.42 -4.72 -11.51
C HIS A 153 -9.13 -4.68 -10.69
N MET A 154 -8.96 -3.68 -9.80
CA MET A 154 -7.78 -3.49 -8.96
C MET A 154 -7.83 -4.28 -7.64
N VAL A 155 -8.94 -4.91 -7.31
CA VAL A 155 -9.13 -5.68 -6.09
C VAL A 155 -9.64 -7.10 -6.39
N LYS A 156 -9.22 -8.07 -5.58
CA LYS A 156 -9.70 -9.46 -5.63
C LYS A 156 -10.17 -9.91 -4.26
N ASP A 157 -11.26 -10.66 -4.24
CA ASP A 157 -11.76 -11.38 -3.07
C ASP A 157 -11.21 -12.82 -3.00
N VAL A 158 -11.48 -13.51 -1.90
CA VAL A 158 -11.02 -14.89 -1.67
C VAL A 158 -11.48 -15.87 -2.74
N THR A 159 -12.71 -15.72 -3.24
CA THR A 159 -13.28 -16.61 -4.27
C THR A 159 -12.54 -16.47 -5.59
N GLN A 160 -12.25 -15.23 -5.99
CA GLN A 160 -11.49 -14.93 -7.19
C GLN A 160 -10.04 -15.41 -7.10
N VAL A 161 -9.42 -15.27 -5.92
CA VAL A 161 -8.04 -15.76 -5.68
C VAL A 161 -8.01 -17.28 -5.68
N ALA A 162 -8.98 -17.96 -5.06
CA ALA A 162 -9.08 -19.43 -5.09
C ALA A 162 -9.26 -19.96 -6.52
N ALA A 163 -10.06 -19.27 -7.33
CA ALA A 163 -10.20 -19.59 -8.75
C ALA A 163 -8.87 -19.42 -9.51
N ALA A 164 -8.18 -18.29 -9.32
CA ALA A 164 -6.90 -18.02 -9.95
C ALA A 164 -5.82 -19.04 -9.56
N ALA A 165 -5.73 -19.43 -8.29
CA ALA A 165 -4.81 -20.47 -7.81
C ALA A 165 -5.07 -21.84 -8.48
N LYS A 166 -6.34 -22.18 -8.71
CA LYS A 166 -6.75 -23.43 -9.37
C LYS A 166 -6.50 -23.40 -10.88
N LEU A 167 -6.85 -22.29 -11.55
CA LEU A 167 -6.77 -22.15 -13.01
C LEU A 167 -5.36 -21.79 -13.50
N LYS A 168 -4.52 -21.21 -12.63
CA LYS A 168 -3.15 -20.74 -12.94
C LYS A 168 -3.10 -19.72 -14.10
N ASP A 169 -4.18 -18.96 -14.28
CA ASP A 169 -4.33 -17.91 -15.28
C ASP A 169 -3.85 -16.54 -14.79
N TRP A 170 -3.65 -16.40 -13.47
CA TRP A 170 -3.00 -15.27 -12.79
C TRP A 170 -1.75 -15.74 -12.05
N GLU A 171 -0.74 -14.88 -12.01
CA GLU A 171 0.32 -15.01 -11.01
C GLU A 171 -0.17 -14.50 -9.65
N ILE A 172 0.14 -15.23 -8.58
CA ILE A 172 -0.14 -14.80 -7.21
C ILE A 172 1.21 -14.57 -6.54
N VAL A 173 1.43 -13.36 -6.04
CA VAL A 173 2.73 -12.94 -5.46
C VAL A 173 2.54 -12.46 -4.04
N ASP A 174 3.22 -13.12 -3.10
CA ASP A 174 3.14 -12.85 -1.66
C ASP A 174 4.32 -11.98 -1.19
N ALA A 175 4.00 -10.83 -0.58
CA ALA A 175 4.97 -9.85 -0.09
C ALA A 175 5.53 -10.14 1.31
N ARG A 176 5.07 -11.20 2.01
CA ARG A 176 5.55 -11.56 3.35
C ARG A 176 7.01 -12.02 3.32
N SER A 177 7.63 -12.09 4.52
CA SER A 177 8.96 -12.68 4.66
C SER A 177 8.99 -14.13 4.15
N PRO A 178 10.13 -14.60 3.63
CA PRO A 178 10.26 -15.99 3.18
C PRO A 178 9.91 -17.01 4.27
N ALA A 179 10.28 -16.76 5.52
CA ALA A 179 10.00 -17.67 6.63
C ALA A 179 8.48 -17.79 6.91
N ARG A 180 7.74 -16.67 6.89
CA ARG A 180 6.26 -16.72 7.01
C ARG A 180 5.62 -17.39 5.80
N PHE A 181 6.09 -17.11 4.60
CA PHE A 181 5.61 -17.72 3.37
C PHE A 181 5.77 -19.24 3.41
N LYS A 182 6.93 -19.73 3.82
CA LYS A 182 7.22 -21.16 3.92
C LYS A 182 6.54 -21.86 5.10
N GLY A 183 5.98 -21.11 6.04
CA GLY A 183 5.39 -21.65 7.26
C GLY A 183 6.41 -22.01 8.36
N GLU A 184 7.63 -21.50 8.25
CA GLU A 184 8.74 -21.66 9.21
C GLU A 184 8.58 -20.75 10.43
N GLU A 185 7.81 -19.64 10.28
CA GLU A 185 7.46 -18.72 11.36
C GLU A 185 5.95 -18.66 11.54
N PRO A 186 5.46 -18.50 12.79
CA PRO A 186 4.04 -18.29 13.04
C PRO A 186 3.57 -16.95 12.50
N GLU A 187 2.28 -16.87 12.18
CA GLU A 187 1.67 -15.60 11.82
C GLU A 187 1.54 -14.69 13.05
N PRO A 188 1.74 -13.35 12.90
CA PRO A 188 1.59 -12.41 14.01
C PRO A 188 0.17 -12.37 14.60
N ARG A 189 -0.84 -12.74 13.80
CA ARG A 189 -2.23 -12.84 14.26
C ARG A 189 -2.54 -14.26 14.68
N ALA A 190 -3.07 -14.41 15.89
CA ALA A 190 -3.47 -15.72 16.42
C ALA A 190 -4.57 -16.40 15.57
N GLY A 191 -4.55 -17.72 15.52
CA GLY A 191 -5.57 -18.50 14.82
C GLY A 191 -5.39 -18.66 13.32
N LEU A 192 -4.34 -18.07 12.74
CA LEU A 192 -4.01 -18.25 11.31
C LEU A 192 -3.10 -19.46 11.11
N ARG A 193 -3.36 -20.24 10.08
CA ARG A 193 -2.48 -21.31 9.61
C ARG A 193 -1.18 -20.72 9.06
N SER A 194 -0.06 -21.44 9.18
CA SER A 194 1.23 -21.09 8.57
C SER A 194 1.32 -21.66 7.16
N GLY A 195 2.04 -20.94 6.26
CA GLY A 195 2.24 -21.35 4.86
C GLY A 195 1.77 -20.28 3.87
N HIS A 196 1.40 -20.69 2.66
CA HIS A 196 1.03 -19.78 1.57
C HIS A 196 -0.08 -20.34 0.65
N ILE A 197 -0.62 -19.47 -0.21
CA ILE A 197 -1.62 -19.84 -1.22
C ILE A 197 -0.97 -20.78 -2.25
N PRO A 198 -1.60 -21.91 -2.59
CA PRO A 198 -1.02 -22.89 -3.52
C PRO A 198 -0.59 -22.27 -4.85
N GLY A 199 0.67 -22.56 -5.22
CA GLY A 199 1.27 -22.07 -6.47
C GLY A 199 1.67 -20.60 -6.46
N SER A 200 1.49 -19.86 -5.37
CA SER A 200 1.96 -18.49 -5.25
C SER A 200 3.49 -18.39 -5.22
N LYS A 201 4.01 -17.22 -5.59
CA LYS A 201 5.43 -16.89 -5.57
C LYS A 201 5.73 -15.98 -4.38
N ASN A 202 6.92 -16.08 -3.79
CA ASN A 202 7.32 -15.16 -2.74
C ASN A 202 8.24 -14.07 -3.29
N LEU A 203 7.83 -12.83 -3.14
CA LEU A 203 8.67 -11.66 -3.35
C LEU A 203 8.53 -10.71 -2.17
N HIS A 204 9.42 -10.86 -1.19
CA HIS A 204 9.39 -10.01 -0.01
C HIS A 204 9.53 -8.55 -0.41
N TYR A 205 8.60 -7.70 0.05
CA TYR A 205 8.53 -6.29 -0.36
C TYR A 205 9.85 -5.53 -0.17
N LYS A 206 10.67 -5.89 0.83
CA LYS A 206 11.99 -5.27 1.06
C LYS A 206 12.97 -5.46 -0.09
N HIS A 207 12.80 -6.47 -0.93
CA HIS A 207 13.64 -6.67 -2.12
C HIS A 207 13.35 -5.65 -3.23
N LEU A 208 12.26 -4.91 -3.12
CA LEU A 208 11.89 -3.83 -4.04
C LEU A 208 12.41 -2.45 -3.60
N LEU A 209 13.04 -2.38 -2.42
CA LEU A 209 13.50 -1.14 -1.80
C LEU A 209 15.02 -1.10 -1.69
N ASN A 210 15.57 0.10 -1.72
CA ASN A 210 16.93 0.43 -1.36
C ASN A 210 17.05 0.56 0.18
N THR A 211 18.28 0.64 0.67
CA THR A 211 18.55 0.76 2.11
C THR A 211 18.07 2.07 2.73
N ASP A 212 17.88 3.11 1.92
CA ASP A 212 17.33 4.42 2.33
C ASP A 212 15.79 4.47 2.28
N GLY A 213 15.12 3.34 2.06
CA GLY A 213 13.68 3.22 1.97
C GLY A 213 13.07 3.64 0.63
N THR A 214 13.89 4.08 -0.33
CA THR A 214 13.40 4.41 -1.69
C THR A 214 13.14 3.15 -2.51
N MET A 215 12.24 3.25 -3.49
CA MET A 215 11.98 2.15 -4.43
C MET A 215 13.13 1.98 -5.41
N ARG A 216 13.48 0.74 -5.75
CA ARG A 216 14.50 0.43 -6.75
C ARG A 216 14.12 0.94 -8.14
N ALA A 217 15.12 1.03 -9.03
CA ALA A 217 14.89 1.43 -10.40
C ALA A 217 14.01 0.42 -11.16
N PRO A 218 13.22 0.85 -12.18
CA PRO A 218 12.28 -0.04 -12.89
C PRO A 218 12.92 -1.31 -13.45
N ALA A 219 14.17 -1.25 -13.92
CA ALA A 219 14.86 -2.44 -14.41
C ALA A 219 15.17 -3.46 -13.29
N GLU A 220 15.54 -2.98 -12.10
CA GLU A 220 15.79 -3.82 -10.92
C GLU A 220 14.50 -4.40 -10.35
N LEU A 221 13.40 -3.62 -10.39
CA LEU A 221 12.07 -4.11 -10.01
C LEU A 221 11.64 -5.27 -10.92
N ARG A 222 11.77 -5.11 -12.24
CA ARG A 222 11.46 -6.16 -13.21
C ARG A 222 12.28 -7.43 -12.93
N GLN A 223 13.59 -7.27 -12.75
CA GLN A 223 14.49 -8.37 -12.42
C GLN A 223 14.08 -9.07 -11.10
N ALA A 224 13.62 -8.33 -10.09
CA ALA A 224 13.17 -8.92 -8.83
C ALA A 224 11.93 -9.79 -9.00
N PHE A 225 10.92 -9.36 -9.79
CA PHE A 225 9.76 -10.18 -10.12
C PHE A 225 10.15 -11.43 -10.91
N GLU A 226 10.97 -11.29 -11.95
CA GLU A 226 11.45 -12.41 -12.78
C GLU A 226 12.26 -13.41 -11.96
N ALA A 227 13.17 -12.94 -11.08
CA ALA A 227 13.93 -13.79 -10.18
C ALA A 227 13.06 -14.54 -9.16
N ALA A 228 11.94 -13.97 -8.77
CA ALA A 228 10.94 -14.65 -7.95
C ALA A 228 10.08 -15.68 -8.75
N GLY A 229 10.33 -15.84 -10.06
CA GLY A 229 9.62 -16.74 -10.93
C GLY A 229 8.25 -16.23 -11.39
N VAL A 230 8.01 -14.92 -11.34
CA VAL A 230 6.77 -14.28 -11.79
C VAL A 230 6.80 -14.10 -13.30
N ASP A 231 5.80 -14.63 -13.99
CA ASP A 231 5.56 -14.41 -15.42
C ASP A 231 4.84 -13.08 -15.62
N LEU A 232 5.58 -12.04 -16.02
CA LEU A 232 5.03 -10.70 -16.24
C LEU A 232 4.15 -10.58 -17.50
N GLU A 233 4.01 -11.63 -18.30
CA GLU A 233 3.01 -11.68 -19.39
C GLU A 233 1.60 -12.02 -18.88
N LYS A 234 1.50 -12.61 -17.69
CA LYS A 234 0.23 -12.91 -17.04
C LYS A 234 -0.22 -11.76 -16.12
N PRO A 235 -1.53 -11.61 -15.91
CA PRO A 235 -2.03 -10.72 -14.87
C PRO A 235 -1.58 -11.20 -13.48
N THR A 236 -1.38 -10.27 -12.55
CA THR A 236 -0.78 -10.55 -11.26
C THR A 236 -1.69 -10.14 -10.11
N ILE A 237 -1.92 -11.04 -9.15
CA ILE A 237 -2.55 -10.75 -7.86
C ILE A 237 -1.44 -10.60 -6.82
N THR A 238 -1.41 -9.50 -6.10
CA THR A 238 -0.49 -9.30 -4.98
C THR A 238 -1.19 -9.58 -3.67
N SER A 239 -0.50 -10.25 -2.74
CA SER A 239 -0.98 -10.62 -1.41
C SER A 239 0.08 -10.34 -0.36
N CYS A 240 -0.32 -10.29 0.90
CA CYS A 240 0.61 -10.25 2.04
C CYS A 240 -0.07 -10.77 3.32
N GLY A 241 0.18 -10.15 4.48
CA GLY A 241 -0.53 -10.50 5.73
C GLY A 241 -1.95 -9.93 5.78
N SER A 242 -2.17 -8.67 5.36
CA SER A 242 -3.44 -7.94 5.49
C SER A 242 -3.64 -6.85 4.42
N GLY A 243 -3.07 -7.04 3.24
CA GLY A 243 -3.24 -6.13 2.11
C GLY A 243 -2.38 -4.85 2.13
N VAL A 244 -1.61 -4.59 3.20
CA VAL A 244 -0.79 -3.36 3.32
C VAL A 244 0.45 -3.45 2.43
N THR A 245 1.35 -4.39 2.67
CA THR A 245 2.60 -4.52 1.88
C THR A 245 2.38 -5.12 0.49
N ALA A 246 1.26 -5.78 0.25
CA ALA A 246 0.84 -6.20 -1.09
C ALA A 246 0.72 -5.01 -2.06
N ALA A 247 0.31 -3.85 -1.54
CA ALA A 247 0.22 -2.63 -2.33
C ALA A 247 1.59 -2.08 -2.78
N ILE A 248 2.70 -2.42 -2.07
CA ILE A 248 4.06 -2.08 -2.53
C ILE A 248 4.39 -2.84 -3.80
N LEU A 249 4.04 -4.13 -3.87
CA LEU A 249 4.20 -4.92 -5.09
C LEU A 249 3.33 -4.36 -6.22
N SER A 250 2.10 -3.96 -5.91
CA SER A 250 1.18 -3.32 -6.86
C SER A 250 1.77 -2.00 -7.41
N LEU A 251 2.35 -1.15 -6.55
CA LEU A 251 3.05 0.07 -6.96
C LEU A 251 4.28 -0.24 -7.84
N ALA A 252 5.06 -1.25 -7.48
CA ALA A 252 6.23 -1.66 -8.25
C ALA A 252 5.84 -2.19 -9.64
N LEU A 253 4.76 -2.99 -9.74
CA LEU A 253 4.19 -3.46 -11.02
C LEU A 253 3.76 -2.27 -11.89
N GLU A 254 3.10 -1.27 -11.29
CA GLU A 254 2.71 -0.05 -12.00
C GLU A 254 3.94 0.72 -12.52
N ARG A 255 5.03 0.80 -11.72
CA ARG A 255 6.30 1.45 -12.10
C ARG A 255 7.03 0.78 -13.26
N ILE A 256 6.89 -0.54 -13.42
CA ILE A 256 7.46 -1.27 -14.57
C ILE A 256 6.52 -1.36 -15.77
N GLY A 257 5.34 -0.68 -15.71
CA GLY A 257 4.36 -0.66 -16.78
C GLY A 257 3.45 -1.88 -16.85
N HIS A 258 3.47 -2.77 -15.86
CA HIS A 258 2.59 -3.92 -15.78
C HIS A 258 1.23 -3.50 -15.22
N ARG A 259 0.25 -3.22 -16.11
CA ARG A 259 -1.05 -2.63 -15.76
C ARG A 259 -2.11 -3.66 -15.34
N ARG A 260 -1.89 -4.94 -15.61
CA ARG A 260 -2.83 -6.02 -15.27
C ARG A 260 -2.50 -6.61 -13.91
N HIS A 261 -2.73 -5.82 -12.85
CA HIS A 261 -2.53 -6.29 -11.47
C HIS A 261 -3.69 -5.92 -10.56
N ALA A 262 -3.86 -6.68 -9.49
CA ALA A 262 -4.85 -6.45 -8.45
C ALA A 262 -4.28 -6.83 -7.08
N VAL A 263 -4.83 -6.24 -6.02
CA VAL A 263 -4.51 -6.63 -4.64
C VAL A 263 -5.59 -7.59 -4.13
N TYR A 264 -5.17 -8.69 -3.53
CA TYR A 264 -6.04 -9.53 -2.70
C TYR A 264 -6.22 -8.85 -1.35
N ASP A 265 -7.39 -8.23 -1.15
CA ASP A 265 -7.65 -7.36 0.00
C ASP A 265 -7.56 -8.09 1.34
N GLY A 266 -8.25 -9.24 1.47
CA GLY A 266 -8.21 -10.07 2.68
C GLY A 266 -6.85 -10.70 2.96
N SER A 267 -6.06 -10.93 1.92
CA SER A 267 -4.70 -11.48 2.02
C SER A 267 -4.62 -12.74 2.90
N TRP A 268 -3.49 -12.98 3.56
CA TRP A 268 -3.31 -14.14 4.41
C TRP A 268 -4.21 -14.11 5.65
N ALA A 269 -4.57 -12.93 6.15
CA ALA A 269 -5.50 -12.76 7.26
C ALA A 269 -6.87 -13.41 6.97
N GLU A 270 -7.27 -13.44 5.70
CA GLU A 270 -8.49 -14.14 5.26
C GLU A 270 -8.19 -15.60 4.87
N TRP A 271 -7.24 -15.83 3.96
CA TRP A 271 -6.94 -17.17 3.45
C TRP A 271 -6.55 -18.16 4.56
N GLY A 272 -5.73 -17.71 5.50
CA GLY A 272 -5.26 -18.53 6.61
C GLY A 272 -6.33 -18.93 7.63
N MET A 273 -7.50 -18.24 7.61
CA MET A 273 -8.64 -18.56 8.50
C MET A 273 -9.51 -19.70 8.00
N TYR A 274 -9.58 -19.93 6.67
CA TYR A 274 -10.49 -20.91 6.08
C TYR A 274 -9.87 -22.31 6.03
N ASP A 275 -10.43 -23.26 6.76
CA ASP A 275 -9.93 -24.65 6.83
C ASP A 275 -10.11 -25.42 5.50
N ASP A 276 -11.07 -25.04 4.68
CA ASP A 276 -11.38 -25.65 3.38
C ASP A 276 -10.47 -25.15 2.24
N LEU A 277 -9.76 -24.05 2.44
CA LEU A 277 -8.76 -23.58 1.50
C LEU A 277 -7.42 -24.30 1.70
N LYS A 278 -6.85 -24.79 0.59
CA LYS A 278 -5.54 -25.45 0.63
C LYS A 278 -4.44 -24.45 0.99
N VAL A 279 -3.45 -24.96 1.72
CA VAL A 279 -2.23 -24.24 2.10
C VAL A 279 -1.03 -25.09 1.69
N GLU A 280 0.01 -24.47 1.16
CA GLU A 280 1.31 -25.06 0.91
C GLU A 280 2.35 -24.51 1.89
N THR A 281 3.42 -25.28 2.15
CA THR A 281 4.57 -24.93 2.99
C THR A 281 5.86 -25.35 2.30
N GLY A 282 7.00 -24.69 2.61
CA GLY A 282 8.31 -25.04 2.06
C GLY A 282 8.82 -24.18 0.93
#